data_2a96420da193fb9be4379cee37b821f2
#
_entry.id   2a96420da193fb9be4379cee37b821f2
#
_cell.length_a   1.000
_cell.length_b   1.000
_cell.length_c   1.000
_cell.angle_alpha   90.00
_cell.angle_beta   90.00
_cell.angle_gamma   90.00
#
_symmetry.space_group_name_H-M   'P 1'
#
loop_
_entity.id
_entity.type
_entity.pdbx_description
1 polymer ?
#
loop_
_entity_poly.entity_id
_entity_poly.type
_entity_poly.pdbx_seq_one_letter_code
_entity_poly.pdbx_strand_id
1 'polypeptide(L)'
;MKKMKFALFGFPKTGKTTLFNLLTGAEYEVGFHPKKKDELHLRTCLIPDDRLDKLAALFPEKEKKPATIDFIDLVGFQPGEIKTSSYLVQLRLVDGLAHVVRGFKAEEIPHIHPEINPRHDISRMEEELILADLLSIEKRLSKLEKELRGKTSSLGLREKEILEKAQQHLLKGQPLREIDFLREEEKFLRAFSFLSQKPIVQAINLDESELTKIESPQEFLPRPGPRQAVMAFCGQIESEITQLPPQEQEQFLREYGLKEFSIAKFLRISFQVLNLIVFYTVGKKEVKAWTIPE
;
A
#
# COMPACT_ATOMS: atom_id res chain seq x y z
N MET A 1 12.94 -15.86 6.22
CA MET A 1 12.40 -15.04 5.10
C MET A 1 12.01 -13.66 5.61
N LYS A 2 12.20 -12.61 4.83
CA LYS A 2 11.79 -11.25 5.18
C LYS A 2 10.26 -11.18 5.13
N LYS A 3 9.61 -10.70 6.19
CA LYS A 3 8.18 -10.39 6.17
C LYS A 3 7.94 -9.19 5.25
N MET A 4 6.93 -9.27 4.41
CA MET A 4 6.53 -8.16 3.56
C MET A 4 5.79 -7.11 4.38
N LYS A 5 6.06 -5.84 4.09
CA LYS A 5 5.50 -4.69 4.79
C LYS A 5 4.72 -3.79 3.85
N PHE A 6 3.54 -3.39 4.28
CA PHE A 6 2.70 -2.40 3.63
C PHE A 6 2.53 -1.18 4.52
N ALA A 7 2.64 0.02 3.95
CA ALA A 7 2.28 1.24 4.66
C ALA A 7 0.90 1.73 4.22
N LEU A 8 0.01 1.96 5.18
CA LEU A 8 -1.20 2.76 4.97
C LEU A 8 -0.80 4.22 5.05
N PHE A 9 -0.99 4.95 3.98
CA PHE A 9 -0.61 6.35 3.86
C PHE A 9 -1.67 7.16 3.12
N GLY A 10 -1.55 8.46 3.10
CA GLY A 10 -2.52 9.35 2.45
C GLY A 10 -2.70 10.64 3.21
N PHE A 11 -3.56 11.51 2.70
CA PHE A 11 -3.86 12.79 3.31
C PHE A 11 -4.52 12.64 4.70
N PRO A 12 -4.54 13.66 5.53
CA PRO A 12 -5.19 13.59 6.83
C PRO A 12 -6.69 13.26 6.71
N LYS A 13 -7.22 12.52 7.68
CA LYS A 13 -8.67 12.26 7.83
C LYS A 13 -9.32 11.51 6.66
N THR A 14 -8.58 10.65 5.97
CA THR A 14 -9.10 9.80 4.88
C THR A 14 -9.62 8.44 5.36
N GLY A 15 -9.45 8.09 6.65
CA GLY A 15 -9.85 6.80 7.21
C GLY A 15 -8.72 5.75 7.26
N LYS A 16 -7.44 6.16 7.26
CA LYS A 16 -6.29 5.24 7.40
C LYS A 16 -6.37 4.38 8.65
N THR A 17 -6.59 5.01 9.80
CA THR A 17 -6.70 4.30 11.08
C THR A 17 -7.94 3.41 11.13
N THR A 18 -9.03 3.82 10.49
CA THR A 18 -10.23 2.99 10.34
C THR A 18 -9.91 1.71 9.57
N LEU A 19 -9.27 1.84 8.40
CA LEU A 19 -8.84 0.68 7.62
C LEU A 19 -7.82 -0.18 8.39
N PHE A 20 -6.91 0.44 9.14
CA PHE A 20 -5.94 -0.29 9.97
C PHE A 20 -6.63 -1.08 11.09
N ASN A 21 -7.61 -0.49 11.77
CA ASN A 21 -8.39 -1.17 12.80
C ASN A 21 -9.17 -2.35 12.22
N LEU A 22 -9.83 -2.15 11.08
CA LEU A 22 -10.53 -3.21 10.36
C LEU A 22 -9.58 -4.37 9.99
N LEU A 23 -8.38 -4.06 9.47
CA LEU A 23 -7.38 -5.06 9.08
C LEU A 23 -6.82 -5.87 10.23
N THR A 24 -6.76 -5.30 11.41
CA THR A 24 -5.97 -5.83 12.52
C THR A 24 -6.81 -6.27 13.70
N GLY A 25 -8.12 -5.99 13.68
CA GLY A 25 -8.99 -6.15 14.84
C GLY A 25 -8.57 -5.28 16.04
N ALA A 26 -7.79 -4.21 15.79
CA ALA A 26 -7.35 -3.29 16.83
C ALA A 26 -8.39 -2.19 17.04
N GLU A 27 -8.44 -1.65 18.24
CA GLU A 27 -9.33 -0.54 18.63
C GLU A 27 -8.53 0.74 18.88
N TYR A 28 -7.73 1.17 17.91
CA TYR A 28 -7.07 2.46 18.03
C TYR A 28 -8.08 3.59 17.85
N GLU A 29 -7.95 4.63 18.67
CA GLU A 29 -8.83 5.80 18.56
C GLU A 29 -8.80 6.39 17.15
N VAL A 30 -9.96 6.41 16.52
CA VAL A 30 -10.20 7.11 15.25
C VAL A 30 -10.68 8.49 15.63
N GLY A 31 -9.79 9.49 15.66
CA GLY A 31 -10.16 10.77 16.19
C GLY A 31 -9.41 11.97 15.62
N PHE A 32 -9.87 13.15 16.05
CA PHE A 32 -9.38 14.46 15.60
C PHE A 32 -8.01 14.85 16.16
N HIS A 33 -7.46 14.08 17.10
CA HIS A 33 -6.18 14.41 17.71
C HIS A 33 -5.02 13.96 16.80
N PRO A 34 -4.09 14.85 16.46
CA PRO A 34 -2.91 14.47 15.73
C PRO A 34 -2.12 13.47 16.57
N LYS A 35 -1.93 12.25 16.06
CA LYS A 35 -0.96 11.30 16.62
C LYS A 35 0.37 12.02 16.80
N LYS A 36 1.10 11.74 17.89
CA LYS A 36 2.50 12.17 17.99
C LYS A 36 3.22 11.68 16.72
N LYS A 37 3.97 12.56 16.07
CA LYS A 37 4.64 12.31 14.77
C LYS A 37 5.49 11.01 14.72
N ASP A 38 5.80 10.43 15.86
CA ASP A 38 6.67 9.24 16.00
C ASP A 38 5.92 7.97 16.40
N GLU A 39 4.58 8.00 16.52
CA GLU A 39 3.80 6.84 16.92
C GLU A 39 3.42 5.98 15.72
N LEU A 40 4.16 4.89 15.53
CA LEU A 40 3.93 3.91 14.47
C LEU A 40 3.12 2.74 15.00
N HIS A 41 1.95 2.54 14.43
CA HIS A 41 1.19 1.32 14.67
C HIS A 41 1.59 0.26 13.65
N LEU A 42 2.19 -0.82 14.12
CA LEU A 42 2.55 -1.98 13.30
C LEU A 42 1.76 -3.19 13.76
N ARG A 43 1.14 -3.90 12.82
CA ARG A 43 0.42 -5.16 13.08
C ARG A 43 0.68 -6.16 11.96
N THR A 44 0.69 -7.43 12.33
CA THR A 44 0.79 -8.56 11.41
C THR A 44 -0.60 -9.10 11.13
N CYS A 45 -0.99 -9.16 9.86
CA CYS A 45 -2.23 -9.78 9.40
C CYS A 45 -1.96 -11.13 8.76
N LEU A 46 -2.83 -12.10 9.03
CA LEU A 46 -2.82 -13.41 8.40
C LEU A 46 -3.47 -13.30 7.02
N ILE A 47 -2.88 -13.94 6.02
CA ILE A 47 -3.45 -13.99 4.67
C ILE A 47 -4.38 -15.19 4.58
N PRO A 48 -5.68 -14.98 4.29
CA PRO A 48 -6.59 -16.08 4.02
C PRO A 48 -6.14 -16.86 2.77
N ASP A 49 -6.06 -18.18 2.87
CA ASP A 49 -5.67 -19.04 1.75
C ASP A 49 -6.38 -20.41 1.84
N ASP A 50 -7.42 -20.58 1.03
CA ASP A 50 -8.20 -21.82 0.96
C ASP A 50 -7.36 -23.05 0.59
N ARG A 51 -6.25 -22.88 -0.12
CA ARG A 51 -5.35 -23.98 -0.48
C ARG A 51 -4.60 -24.48 0.75
N LEU A 52 -4.18 -23.55 1.62
CA LEU A 52 -3.58 -23.91 2.90
C LEU A 52 -4.59 -24.62 3.79
N ASP A 53 -5.85 -24.18 3.80
CA ASP A 53 -6.92 -24.78 4.61
C ASP A 53 -7.19 -26.21 4.15
N LYS A 54 -7.30 -26.45 2.84
CA LYS A 54 -7.44 -27.79 2.27
C LYS A 54 -6.24 -28.67 2.58
N LEU A 55 -5.03 -28.12 2.49
CA LEU A 55 -3.81 -28.87 2.81
C LEU A 55 -3.73 -29.22 4.30
N ALA A 56 -4.05 -28.28 5.19
CA ALA A 56 -4.06 -28.49 6.63
C ALA A 56 -5.09 -29.53 7.06
N ALA A 57 -6.24 -29.58 6.39
CA ALA A 57 -7.27 -30.61 6.66
C ALA A 57 -6.78 -32.04 6.43
N LEU A 58 -5.77 -32.26 5.59
CA LEU A 58 -5.13 -33.56 5.39
C LEU A 58 -4.18 -33.97 6.53
N PHE A 59 -3.83 -33.01 7.41
CA PHE A 59 -2.90 -33.21 8.52
C PHE A 59 -3.46 -32.54 9.80
N PRO A 60 -4.58 -33.02 10.33
CA PRO A 60 -5.30 -32.38 11.45
C PRO A 60 -4.47 -32.29 12.74
N GLU A 61 -3.44 -33.14 12.87
CA GLU A 61 -2.52 -33.16 14.00
C GLU A 61 -1.46 -32.06 13.96
N LYS A 62 -1.34 -31.33 12.84
CA LYS A 62 -0.30 -30.31 12.64
C LYS A 62 -0.86 -28.91 12.76
N GLU A 63 -0.04 -28.01 13.29
CA GLU A 63 -0.39 -26.59 13.40
C GLU A 63 -0.43 -25.92 12.00
N LYS A 64 -1.55 -25.26 11.68
CA LYS A 64 -1.68 -24.44 10.46
C LYS A 64 -1.01 -23.09 10.64
N LYS A 65 -0.04 -22.75 9.79
CA LYS A 65 0.67 -21.44 9.77
C LYS A 65 0.46 -20.71 8.47
N PRO A 66 -0.47 -19.75 8.41
CA PRO A 66 -0.70 -18.91 7.24
C PRO A 66 0.50 -18.00 6.93
N ALA A 67 0.57 -17.52 5.70
CA ALA A 67 1.43 -16.42 5.32
C ALA A 67 0.97 -15.12 5.99
N THR A 68 1.89 -14.18 6.18
CA THR A 68 1.60 -12.92 6.89
C THR A 68 2.11 -11.72 6.13
N ILE A 69 1.41 -10.59 6.29
CA ILE A 69 1.85 -9.25 5.86
C ILE A 69 1.84 -8.34 7.10
N ASP A 70 2.87 -7.54 7.25
CA ASP A 70 2.93 -6.50 8.27
C ASP A 70 2.36 -5.19 7.71
N PHE A 71 1.37 -4.60 8.38
CA PHE A 71 0.81 -3.29 8.05
C PHE A 71 1.30 -2.23 9.02
N ILE A 72 1.59 -1.04 8.50
CA ILE A 72 2.03 0.12 9.26
C ILE A 72 1.03 1.25 8.98
N ASP A 73 0.40 1.80 10.03
CA ASP A 73 -0.45 2.97 9.93
C ASP A 73 0.39 4.25 10.10
N LEU A 74 0.54 4.99 9.02
CA LEU A 74 1.29 6.24 9.01
C LEU A 74 0.37 7.45 9.24
N VAL A 75 0.88 8.44 9.96
CA VAL A 75 0.21 9.73 10.13
C VAL A 75 -0.03 10.38 8.75
N GLY A 76 -1.18 11.03 8.55
CA GLY A 76 -1.44 11.77 7.31
C GLY A 76 -0.50 12.96 7.17
N PHE A 77 -0.14 13.30 5.94
CA PHE A 77 0.70 14.46 5.61
C PHE A 77 -0.02 15.41 4.65
N GLN A 78 0.34 16.67 4.68
CA GLN A 78 -0.16 17.69 3.75
C GLN A 78 0.64 17.66 2.44
N PRO A 79 0.04 18.08 1.31
CA PRO A 79 0.78 18.25 0.06
C PRO A 79 2.05 19.10 0.26
N GLY A 80 3.18 18.66 -0.30
CA GLY A 80 4.49 19.30 -0.15
C GLY A 80 5.28 18.93 1.11
N GLU A 81 4.66 18.32 2.13
CA GLU A 81 5.37 17.90 3.35
C GLU A 81 6.19 16.62 3.16
N ILE A 82 5.90 15.81 2.13
CA ILE A 82 6.59 14.55 1.88
C ILE A 82 8.12 14.75 1.72
N LYS A 83 8.55 15.92 1.30
CA LYS A 83 9.96 16.22 1.01
C LYS A 83 10.88 16.26 2.24
N THR A 84 10.36 16.53 3.41
CA THR A 84 11.16 16.96 4.58
C THR A 84 11.05 16.07 5.80
N SER A 85 10.27 15.00 5.78
CA SER A 85 9.87 14.29 6.98
C SER A 85 10.53 12.92 7.15
N SER A 86 10.65 12.47 8.42
CA SER A 86 10.85 11.09 8.84
C SER A 86 9.88 10.12 8.15
N TYR A 87 8.76 10.63 7.67
CA TYR A 87 7.74 9.96 6.89
C TYR A 87 8.28 9.31 5.60
N LEU A 88 9.11 10.04 4.83
CA LEU A 88 9.79 9.49 3.64
C LEU A 88 10.62 8.27 3.95
N VAL A 89 11.34 8.30 5.07
CA VAL A 89 12.17 7.17 5.50
C VAL A 89 11.31 5.94 5.71
N GLN A 90 10.15 6.11 6.36
CA GLN A 90 9.24 5.00 6.65
C GLN A 90 8.61 4.44 5.38
N LEU A 91 8.16 5.29 4.45
CA LEU A 91 7.65 4.85 3.15
C LEU A 91 8.71 4.10 2.33
N ARG A 92 9.99 4.45 2.47
CA ARG A 92 11.08 3.73 1.78
C ARG A 92 11.36 2.35 2.36
N LEU A 93 11.10 2.13 3.64
CA LEU A 93 11.36 0.87 4.33
C LEU A 93 10.32 -0.23 4.10
N VAL A 94 9.18 0.09 3.49
CA VAL A 94 8.12 -0.88 3.19
C VAL A 94 8.25 -1.44 1.77
N ASP A 95 7.60 -2.58 1.52
CA ASP A 95 7.65 -3.27 0.24
C ASP A 95 6.48 -2.85 -0.68
N GLY A 96 5.37 -2.37 -0.13
CA GLY A 96 4.21 -1.87 -0.87
C GLY A 96 3.50 -0.73 -0.14
N LEU A 97 2.67 0.00 -0.87
CA LEU A 97 1.96 1.19 -0.43
C LEU A 97 0.44 0.99 -0.54
N ALA A 98 -0.30 1.38 0.47
CA ALA A 98 -1.76 1.46 0.43
C ALA A 98 -2.18 2.92 0.64
N HIS A 99 -2.54 3.59 -0.43
CA HIS A 99 -3.02 4.96 -0.41
C HIS A 99 -4.50 4.98 -0.06
N VAL A 100 -4.83 5.43 1.14
CA VAL A 100 -6.21 5.57 1.59
C VAL A 100 -6.74 6.93 1.15
N VAL A 101 -7.76 6.89 0.30
CA VAL A 101 -8.34 8.05 -0.36
C VAL A 101 -9.73 8.31 0.18
N ARG A 102 -10.05 9.58 0.43
CA ARG A 102 -11.38 9.98 0.91
C ARG A 102 -12.37 10.07 -0.24
N GLY A 103 -13.44 9.28 -0.18
CA GLY A 103 -14.59 9.33 -1.06
C GLY A 103 -15.90 9.67 -0.34
N PHE A 104 -15.88 9.84 1.00
CA PHE A 104 -17.04 10.15 1.82
C PHE A 104 -17.15 11.63 2.15
N LYS A 105 -18.40 12.09 2.32
CA LYS A 105 -18.71 13.44 2.79
C LYS A 105 -18.88 13.43 4.31
N ALA A 106 -18.30 14.40 5.01
CA ALA A 106 -18.53 14.64 6.42
C ALA A 106 -18.28 16.14 6.68
N GLU A 107 -19.32 16.86 7.03
CA GLU A 107 -19.26 18.32 7.24
C GLU A 107 -18.32 18.71 8.37
N GLU A 108 -18.28 17.90 9.43
CA GLU A 108 -17.44 18.14 10.60
C GLU A 108 -15.96 17.81 10.36
N ILE A 109 -15.63 17.14 9.27
CA ILE A 109 -14.28 16.70 8.96
C ILE A 109 -13.73 17.50 7.77
N PRO A 110 -12.90 18.53 8.00
CA PRO A 110 -12.34 19.30 6.90
C PRO A 110 -11.48 18.41 5.99
N HIS A 111 -11.65 18.56 4.68
CA HIS A 111 -10.81 17.97 3.66
C HIS A 111 -9.70 18.96 3.26
N ILE A 112 -8.61 18.46 2.68
CA ILE A 112 -7.51 19.30 2.18
C ILE A 112 -7.92 20.13 0.95
N HIS A 113 -8.92 19.66 0.21
CA HIS A 113 -9.52 20.33 -0.94
C HIS A 113 -10.98 20.71 -0.64
N PRO A 114 -11.52 21.75 -1.28
CA PRO A 114 -12.94 22.15 -1.09
C PRO A 114 -13.94 21.06 -1.48
N GLU A 115 -13.57 20.24 -2.47
CA GLU A 115 -14.41 19.17 -3.00
C GLU A 115 -13.77 17.80 -2.77
N ILE A 116 -14.61 16.80 -2.47
CA ILE A 116 -14.20 15.40 -2.39
C ILE A 116 -14.08 14.86 -3.82
N ASN A 117 -12.86 14.60 -4.24
CA ASN A 117 -12.57 14.06 -5.58
C ASN A 117 -11.46 12.99 -5.50
N PRO A 118 -11.81 11.71 -5.35
CA PRO A 118 -10.84 10.64 -5.23
C PRO A 118 -9.84 10.56 -6.39
N ARG A 119 -10.28 10.84 -7.62
CA ARG A 119 -9.37 10.83 -8.79
C ARG A 119 -8.31 11.92 -8.70
N HIS A 120 -8.71 13.11 -8.27
CA HIS A 120 -7.80 14.23 -8.06
C HIS A 120 -6.79 13.92 -6.94
N ASP A 121 -7.26 13.36 -5.82
CA ASP A 121 -6.40 12.99 -4.69
C ASP A 121 -5.40 11.90 -5.05
N ILE A 122 -5.80 10.90 -5.86
CA ILE A 122 -4.91 9.87 -6.40
C ILE A 122 -3.81 10.50 -7.25
N SER A 123 -4.18 11.38 -8.20
CA SER A 123 -3.22 12.06 -9.08
C SER A 123 -2.25 12.91 -8.27
N ARG A 124 -2.77 13.68 -7.33
CA ARG A 124 -1.96 14.56 -6.48
C ARG A 124 -0.98 13.79 -5.62
N MET A 125 -1.39 12.65 -5.08
CA MET A 125 -0.52 11.77 -4.31
C MET A 125 0.59 11.18 -5.19
N GLU A 126 0.27 10.76 -6.41
CA GLU A 126 1.26 10.25 -7.36
C GLU A 126 2.32 11.31 -7.69
N GLU A 127 1.91 12.57 -7.89
CA GLU A 127 2.83 13.70 -8.10
C GLU A 127 3.79 13.89 -6.91
N GLU A 128 3.31 13.76 -5.66
CA GLU A 128 4.15 13.85 -4.47
C GLU A 128 5.21 12.72 -4.42
N LEU A 129 4.83 11.48 -4.78
CA LEU A 129 5.76 10.35 -4.84
C LEU A 129 6.82 10.54 -5.92
N ILE A 130 6.41 10.97 -7.11
CA ILE A 130 7.28 11.28 -8.25
C ILE A 130 8.28 12.38 -7.87
N LEU A 131 7.81 13.44 -7.25
CA LEU A 131 8.65 14.56 -6.86
C LEU A 131 9.70 14.19 -5.80
N ALA A 132 9.31 13.34 -4.83
CA ALA A 132 10.24 12.80 -3.82
C ALA A 132 11.37 11.97 -4.45
N ASP A 133 11.05 11.21 -5.49
CA ASP A 133 12.04 10.42 -6.22
C ASP A 133 12.92 11.29 -7.12
N LEU A 134 12.36 12.28 -7.82
CA LEU A 134 13.12 13.26 -8.60
C LEU A 134 14.18 13.94 -7.76
N LEU A 135 13.82 14.46 -6.59
CA LEU A 135 14.76 15.11 -5.68
C LEU A 135 15.91 14.17 -5.25
N SER A 136 15.59 12.89 -5.06
CA SER A 136 16.58 11.87 -4.69
C SER A 136 17.54 11.58 -5.84
N ILE A 137 17.04 11.49 -7.06
CA ILE A 137 17.82 11.28 -8.28
C ILE A 137 18.72 12.48 -8.54
N GLU A 138 18.20 13.70 -8.50
CA GLU A 138 18.98 14.94 -8.71
C GLU A 138 20.15 15.05 -7.74
N LYS A 139 19.87 14.77 -6.46
CA LYS A 139 20.93 14.77 -5.43
C LYS A 139 22.02 13.74 -5.74
N ARG A 140 21.64 12.52 -6.19
CA ARG A 140 22.61 11.48 -6.52
C ARG A 140 23.39 11.79 -7.79
N LEU A 141 22.74 12.27 -8.85
CA LEU A 141 23.38 12.67 -10.10
C LEU A 141 24.41 13.79 -9.86
N SER A 142 24.05 14.82 -9.10
CA SER A 142 25.00 15.90 -8.73
C SER A 142 26.23 15.39 -7.97
N LYS A 143 26.06 14.35 -7.14
CA LYS A 143 27.18 13.70 -6.45
C LYS A 143 28.02 12.87 -7.41
N LEU A 144 27.38 12.08 -8.27
CA LEU A 144 28.05 11.26 -9.29
C LEU A 144 28.89 12.10 -10.26
N GLU A 145 28.41 13.25 -10.68
CA GLU A 145 29.16 14.16 -11.53
C GLU A 145 30.48 14.63 -10.88
N LYS A 146 30.46 14.89 -9.57
CA LYS A 146 31.67 15.24 -8.81
C LYS A 146 32.61 14.02 -8.66
N GLU A 147 32.08 12.84 -8.41
CA GLU A 147 32.84 11.60 -8.26
C GLU A 147 33.53 11.18 -9.56
N LEU A 148 32.88 11.42 -10.71
CA LEU A 148 33.39 11.10 -12.05
C LEU A 148 34.38 12.13 -12.61
N ARG A 149 34.48 13.33 -12.00
CA ARG A 149 35.50 14.32 -12.38
C ARG A 149 36.91 13.79 -12.10
N GLY A 150 37.60 13.36 -13.15
CA GLY A 150 39.01 12.90 -13.06
C GLY A 150 39.17 11.39 -12.77
N LYS A 151 38.07 10.62 -12.69
CA LYS A 151 38.11 9.15 -12.55
C LYS A 151 37.03 8.50 -13.42
N THR A 152 37.46 7.73 -14.41
CA THR A 152 36.51 6.96 -15.24
C THR A 152 36.14 5.66 -14.51
N SER A 153 34.97 5.64 -13.88
CA SER A 153 34.39 4.43 -13.30
C SER A 153 33.27 3.94 -14.21
N SER A 154 33.44 2.76 -14.82
CA SER A 154 32.41 2.17 -15.66
C SER A 154 31.10 1.94 -14.90
N LEU A 155 31.17 1.58 -13.61
CA LEU A 155 30.01 1.43 -12.75
C LEU A 155 29.32 2.76 -12.49
N GLY A 156 30.08 3.85 -12.26
CA GLY A 156 29.52 5.18 -12.05
C GLY A 156 28.84 5.73 -13.30
N LEU A 157 29.41 5.49 -14.49
CA LEU A 157 28.77 5.87 -15.75
C LEU A 157 27.47 5.09 -15.97
N ARG A 158 27.47 3.78 -15.69
CA ARG A 158 26.28 2.96 -15.81
C ARG A 158 25.18 3.40 -14.83
N GLU A 159 25.54 3.70 -13.57
CA GLU A 159 24.61 4.26 -12.58
C GLU A 159 24.00 5.57 -13.08
N LYS A 160 24.80 6.46 -13.65
CA LYS A 160 24.35 7.73 -14.20
C LYS A 160 23.32 7.54 -15.30
N GLU A 161 23.59 6.66 -16.29
CA GLU A 161 22.67 6.35 -17.39
C GLU A 161 21.31 5.85 -16.88
N ILE A 162 21.31 4.95 -15.87
CA ILE A 162 20.09 4.39 -15.30
C ILE A 162 19.29 5.49 -14.58
N LEU A 163 19.96 6.35 -13.80
CA LEU A 163 19.30 7.45 -13.10
C LEU A 163 18.77 8.51 -14.03
N GLU A 164 19.48 8.83 -15.13
CA GLU A 164 19.01 9.76 -16.15
C GLU A 164 17.78 9.22 -16.89
N LYS A 165 17.76 7.92 -17.22
CA LYS A 165 16.56 7.23 -17.76
C LYS A 165 15.37 7.35 -16.82
N ALA A 166 15.58 7.08 -15.53
CA ALA A 166 14.54 7.21 -14.51
C ALA A 166 14.05 8.65 -14.36
N GLN A 167 14.97 9.63 -14.34
CA GLN A 167 14.64 11.05 -14.25
C GLN A 167 13.76 11.51 -15.43
N GLN A 168 14.14 11.15 -16.65
CA GLN A 168 13.39 11.54 -17.86
C GLN A 168 11.95 10.99 -17.84
N HIS A 169 11.75 9.80 -17.27
CA HIS A 169 10.41 9.20 -17.13
C HIS A 169 9.58 9.97 -16.10
N LEU A 170 10.15 10.23 -14.93
CA LEU A 170 9.48 10.99 -13.88
C LEU A 170 9.13 12.43 -14.30
N LEU A 171 9.99 13.08 -15.09
CA LEU A 171 9.73 14.43 -15.63
C LEU A 171 8.52 14.49 -16.58
N LYS A 172 8.11 13.33 -17.14
CA LYS A 172 6.86 13.21 -17.92
C LYS A 172 5.63 12.99 -17.04
N GLY A 173 5.79 13.00 -15.72
CA GLY A 173 4.72 12.72 -14.77
C GLY A 173 4.36 11.24 -14.66
N GLN A 174 5.25 10.33 -15.10
CA GLN A 174 5.01 8.89 -15.08
C GLN A 174 5.79 8.22 -13.94
N PRO A 175 5.15 7.37 -13.11
CA PRO A 175 5.81 6.70 -11.98
C PRO A 175 6.76 5.60 -12.45
N LEU A 176 7.84 5.35 -11.71
CA LEU A 176 8.87 4.37 -12.08
C LEU A 176 8.36 2.92 -12.14
N ARG A 177 7.20 2.61 -11.54
CA ARG A 177 6.57 1.29 -11.65
C ARG A 177 6.07 0.96 -13.06
N GLU A 178 5.94 1.96 -13.92
CA GLU A 178 5.52 1.83 -15.33
C GLU A 178 6.68 1.61 -16.30
N ILE A 179 7.93 1.69 -15.83
CA ILE A 179 9.10 1.37 -16.65
C ILE A 179 9.46 -0.11 -16.52
N ASP A 180 9.67 -0.75 -17.65
CA ASP A 180 10.35 -2.03 -17.70
C ASP A 180 11.86 -1.81 -17.64
N PHE A 181 12.41 -1.92 -16.45
CA PHE A 181 13.84 -1.92 -16.22
C PHE A 181 14.43 -3.32 -16.49
N LEU A 182 15.62 -3.35 -17.06
CA LEU A 182 16.37 -4.61 -17.15
C LEU A 182 16.70 -5.10 -15.73
N ARG A 183 16.81 -6.43 -15.56
CA ARG A 183 17.08 -7.04 -14.25
C ARG A 183 18.32 -6.48 -13.55
N GLU A 184 19.32 -6.07 -14.32
CA GLU A 184 20.53 -5.42 -13.78
C GLU A 184 20.25 -3.99 -13.34
N GLU A 185 19.46 -3.23 -14.11
CA GLU A 185 19.04 -1.86 -13.74
C GLU A 185 18.23 -1.86 -12.46
N GLU A 186 17.31 -2.82 -12.32
CA GLU A 186 16.53 -2.98 -11.07
C GLU A 186 17.42 -3.22 -9.84
N LYS A 187 18.51 -3.98 -9.99
CA LYS A 187 19.45 -4.19 -8.87
C LYS A 187 20.09 -2.90 -8.40
N PHE A 188 20.45 -2.00 -9.32
CA PHE A 188 20.95 -0.67 -8.99
C PHE A 188 19.89 0.17 -8.26
N LEU A 189 18.67 0.19 -8.80
CA LEU A 189 17.58 1.01 -8.28
C LEU A 189 17.08 0.57 -6.91
N ARG A 190 17.23 -0.71 -6.55
CA ARG A 190 16.82 -1.23 -5.22
C ARG A 190 17.45 -0.47 -4.06
N ALA A 191 18.70 0.01 -4.20
CA ALA A 191 19.39 0.76 -3.15
C ALA A 191 18.72 2.11 -2.83
N PHE A 192 17.98 2.67 -3.78
CA PHE A 192 17.30 3.96 -3.64
C PHE A 192 15.92 3.83 -2.99
N SER A 193 15.29 2.65 -3.10
CA SER A 193 13.93 2.40 -2.60
C SER A 193 12.95 3.47 -3.06
N PHE A 194 12.93 3.78 -4.36
CA PHE A 194 12.07 4.78 -4.97
C PHE A 194 10.60 4.50 -4.67
N LEU A 195 9.87 5.55 -4.30
CA LEU A 195 8.48 5.45 -3.87
C LEU A 195 7.55 5.18 -5.04
N SER A 196 7.75 5.88 -6.15
CA SER A 196 6.96 5.71 -7.37
C SER A 196 7.23 4.37 -8.07
N GLN A 197 8.27 3.61 -7.66
CA GLN A 197 8.55 2.26 -8.12
C GLN A 197 7.79 1.19 -7.33
N LYS A 198 7.33 1.52 -6.12
CA LYS A 198 6.67 0.54 -5.25
C LYS A 198 5.29 0.14 -5.77
N PRO A 199 4.89 -1.13 -5.57
CA PRO A 199 3.50 -1.55 -5.73
C PRO A 199 2.58 -0.70 -4.87
N ILE A 200 1.41 -0.33 -5.43
CA ILE A 200 0.45 0.53 -4.74
C ILE A 200 -0.98 0.03 -4.88
N VAL A 201 -1.73 0.07 -3.78
CA VAL A 201 -3.18 -0.14 -3.75
C VAL A 201 -3.85 1.19 -3.43
N GLN A 202 -4.75 1.65 -4.29
CA GLN A 202 -5.63 2.79 -4.04
C GLN A 202 -6.87 2.28 -3.31
N ALA A 203 -7.01 2.60 -2.04
CA ALA A 203 -8.12 2.18 -1.18
C ALA A 203 -9.08 3.36 -0.96
N ILE A 204 -10.21 3.37 -1.68
CA ILE A 204 -11.18 4.45 -1.65
C ILE A 204 -12.17 4.21 -0.52
N ASN A 205 -12.19 5.09 0.48
CA ASN A 205 -13.12 5.04 1.59
C ASN A 205 -14.38 5.81 1.21
N LEU A 206 -15.47 5.10 0.95
CA LEU A 206 -16.74 5.62 0.45
C LEU A 206 -17.73 5.94 1.57
N ASP A 207 -18.70 6.74 1.24
CA ASP A 207 -19.89 7.00 2.03
C ASP A 207 -20.88 5.82 1.94
N GLU A 208 -21.76 5.65 2.93
CA GLU A 208 -22.82 4.66 2.92
C GLU A 208 -23.72 4.79 1.70
N SER A 209 -24.01 6.02 1.26
CA SER A 209 -24.83 6.29 0.06
C SER A 209 -24.21 5.79 -1.25
N GLU A 210 -22.92 5.40 -1.24
CA GLU A 210 -22.15 4.98 -2.42
C GLU A 210 -21.72 3.50 -2.37
N LEU A 211 -22.31 2.67 -1.53
CA LEU A 211 -21.96 1.25 -1.35
C LEU A 211 -21.97 0.46 -2.67
N THR A 212 -22.85 0.80 -3.61
CA THR A 212 -22.89 0.16 -4.93
C THR A 212 -21.59 0.30 -5.72
N LYS A 213 -20.79 1.33 -5.44
CA LYS A 213 -19.49 1.56 -6.09
C LYS A 213 -18.35 0.70 -5.52
N ILE A 214 -18.57 0.01 -4.39
CA ILE A 214 -17.56 -0.90 -3.81
C ILE A 214 -17.19 -2.02 -4.77
N GLU A 215 -18.17 -2.50 -5.55
CA GLU A 215 -17.94 -3.55 -6.55
C GLU A 215 -17.43 -2.99 -7.89
N SER A 216 -17.43 -1.66 -8.08
CA SER A 216 -17.01 -0.98 -9.31
C SER A 216 -15.89 0.06 -9.06
N PRO A 217 -14.82 -0.26 -8.33
CA PRO A 217 -13.79 0.70 -7.95
C PRO A 217 -13.01 1.26 -9.15
N GLN A 218 -13.11 0.63 -10.33
CA GLN A 218 -12.52 1.09 -11.60
C GLN A 218 -13.07 2.45 -12.03
N GLU A 219 -14.23 2.88 -11.51
CA GLU A 219 -14.71 4.24 -11.72
C GLU A 219 -13.73 5.30 -11.22
N PHE A 220 -13.00 5.01 -10.14
CA PHE A 220 -12.01 5.92 -9.57
C PHE A 220 -10.64 5.85 -10.25
N LEU A 221 -10.27 4.68 -10.76
CA LEU A 221 -9.02 4.43 -11.50
C LEU A 221 -9.32 3.46 -12.65
N PRO A 222 -9.75 3.97 -13.83
CA PRO A 222 -10.24 3.12 -14.93
C PRO A 222 -9.19 2.16 -15.49
N ARG A 223 -7.91 2.56 -15.46
CA ARG A 223 -6.79 1.76 -15.98
C ARG A 223 -5.64 1.81 -15.00
N PRO A 224 -5.64 0.94 -13.98
CA PRO A 224 -4.48 0.82 -13.11
C PRO A 224 -3.26 0.38 -13.92
N GLY A 225 -2.13 1.04 -13.65
CA GLY A 225 -0.84 0.68 -14.25
C GLY A 225 -0.28 -0.63 -13.69
N PRO A 226 0.91 -1.04 -14.16
CA PRO A 226 1.62 -2.18 -13.61
C PRO A 226 1.83 -2.02 -12.09
N ARG A 227 1.70 -3.10 -11.32
CA ARG A 227 1.84 -3.09 -9.85
C ARG A 227 0.94 -2.07 -9.15
N GLN A 228 -0.19 -1.73 -9.76
CA GLN A 228 -1.20 -0.83 -9.20
C GLN A 228 -2.55 -1.52 -9.18
N ALA A 229 -3.31 -1.32 -8.11
CA ALA A 229 -4.68 -1.80 -8.00
C ALA A 229 -5.56 -0.75 -7.34
N VAL A 230 -6.87 -0.88 -7.54
CA VAL A 230 -7.87 -0.04 -6.90
C VAL A 230 -8.91 -0.91 -6.22
N MET A 231 -9.33 -0.50 -5.04
CA MET A 231 -10.48 -1.04 -4.33
C MET A 231 -11.27 0.07 -3.64
N ALA A 232 -12.50 -0.22 -3.30
CA ALA A 232 -13.31 0.65 -2.47
C ALA A 232 -13.81 -0.12 -1.25
N PHE A 233 -14.09 0.61 -0.17
CA PHE A 233 -14.65 0.11 1.08
C PHE A 233 -15.46 1.22 1.76
N CYS A 234 -16.35 0.84 2.69
CA CYS A 234 -17.01 1.79 3.57
C CYS A 234 -16.54 1.54 5.00
N GLY A 235 -15.60 2.37 5.45
CA GLY A 235 -14.98 2.20 6.77
C GLY A 235 -15.97 2.32 7.92
N GLN A 236 -17.01 3.15 7.78
CA GLN A 236 -18.04 3.32 8.78
C GLN A 236 -18.87 2.04 8.93
N ILE A 237 -19.53 1.61 7.86
CA ILE A 237 -20.41 0.43 7.87
C ILE A 237 -19.66 -0.83 8.29
N GLU A 238 -18.48 -1.07 7.74
CA GLU A 238 -17.71 -2.25 8.10
C GLU A 238 -17.24 -2.23 9.57
N SER A 239 -16.94 -1.05 10.12
CA SER A 239 -16.61 -0.91 11.54
C SER A 239 -17.81 -1.22 12.43
N GLU A 240 -19.01 -0.80 12.06
CA GLU A 240 -20.25 -1.10 12.77
C GLU A 240 -20.57 -2.62 12.71
N ILE A 241 -20.45 -3.23 11.51
CA ILE A 241 -20.70 -4.68 11.36
C ILE A 241 -19.71 -5.52 12.16
N THR A 242 -18.42 -5.11 12.23
CA THR A 242 -17.42 -5.88 13.01
C THR A 242 -17.69 -5.90 14.52
N GLN A 243 -18.50 -4.97 15.05
CA GLN A 243 -18.92 -4.97 16.46
C GLN A 243 -20.09 -5.93 16.76
N LEU A 244 -20.75 -6.43 15.73
CA LEU A 244 -21.86 -7.37 15.87
C LEU A 244 -21.37 -8.81 16.17
N PRO A 245 -22.21 -9.67 16.78
CA PRO A 245 -21.92 -11.08 16.90
C PRO A 245 -21.64 -11.72 15.53
N PRO A 246 -20.67 -12.65 15.41
CA PRO A 246 -20.29 -13.24 14.10
C PRO A 246 -21.45 -13.81 13.28
N GLN A 247 -22.49 -14.32 13.94
CA GLN A 247 -23.68 -14.87 13.29
C GLN A 247 -24.54 -13.80 12.58
N GLU A 248 -24.48 -12.55 13.06
CA GLU A 248 -25.24 -11.43 12.50
C GLU A 248 -24.44 -10.73 11.40
N GLN A 249 -23.11 -10.76 11.45
CA GLN A 249 -22.24 -10.07 10.49
C GLN A 249 -22.54 -10.45 9.03
N GLU A 250 -22.71 -11.73 8.74
CA GLU A 250 -23.05 -12.20 7.38
C GLU A 250 -24.40 -11.67 6.89
N GLN A 251 -25.40 -11.59 7.78
CA GLN A 251 -26.71 -11.07 7.44
C GLN A 251 -26.61 -9.59 7.08
N PHE A 252 -25.95 -8.78 7.92
CA PHE A 252 -25.78 -7.34 7.67
C PHE A 252 -24.97 -7.07 6.40
N LEU A 253 -23.88 -7.82 6.13
CA LEU A 253 -23.17 -7.71 4.86
C LEU A 253 -24.09 -7.88 3.65
N ARG A 254 -24.98 -8.87 3.69
CA ARG A 254 -25.96 -9.12 2.61
C ARG A 254 -27.01 -8.01 2.50
N GLU A 255 -27.49 -7.47 3.62
CA GLU A 255 -28.44 -6.36 3.66
C GLU A 255 -27.86 -5.09 3.02
N TYR A 256 -26.57 -4.81 3.24
CA TYR A 256 -25.85 -3.73 2.58
C TYR A 256 -25.36 -4.07 1.16
N GLY A 257 -25.66 -5.27 0.65
CA GLY A 257 -25.25 -5.72 -0.69
C GLY A 257 -23.75 -6.02 -0.81
N LEU A 258 -23.05 -6.19 0.32
CA LEU A 258 -21.64 -6.54 0.36
C LEU A 258 -21.46 -8.07 0.31
N LYS A 259 -20.57 -8.53 -0.56
CA LYS A 259 -20.30 -9.98 -0.71
C LYS A 259 -19.36 -10.52 0.36
N GLU A 260 -18.47 -9.68 0.84
CA GLU A 260 -17.43 -9.98 1.83
C GLU A 260 -16.96 -8.70 2.50
N PHE A 261 -16.29 -8.80 3.61
CA PHE A 261 -15.56 -7.67 4.17
C PHE A 261 -14.43 -7.22 3.22
N SER A 262 -14.29 -5.91 3.06
CA SER A 262 -13.23 -5.32 2.23
C SER A 262 -11.83 -5.71 2.67
N ILE A 263 -11.65 -6.11 3.93
CA ILE A 263 -10.39 -6.62 4.49
C ILE A 263 -9.88 -7.82 3.69
N ALA A 264 -10.71 -8.82 3.45
CA ALA A 264 -10.31 -10.02 2.72
C ALA A 264 -9.90 -9.68 1.28
N LYS A 265 -10.66 -8.78 0.64
CA LYS A 265 -10.36 -8.24 -0.69
C LYS A 265 -9.05 -7.46 -0.69
N PHE A 266 -8.84 -6.59 0.32
CA PHE A 266 -7.62 -5.79 0.46
C PHE A 266 -6.37 -6.66 0.63
N LEU A 267 -6.43 -7.67 1.48
CA LEU A 267 -5.33 -8.61 1.68
C LEU A 267 -4.97 -9.35 0.39
N ARG A 268 -5.97 -9.85 -0.36
CA ARG A 268 -5.74 -10.51 -1.65
C ARG A 268 -5.12 -9.57 -2.68
N ILE A 269 -5.65 -8.34 -2.81
CA ILE A 269 -5.13 -7.34 -3.74
C ILE A 269 -3.70 -6.93 -3.36
N SER A 270 -3.44 -6.69 -2.08
CA SER A 270 -2.10 -6.35 -1.59
C SER A 270 -1.08 -7.45 -1.92
N PHE A 271 -1.51 -8.70 -1.84
CA PHE A 271 -0.69 -9.84 -2.21
C PHE A 271 -0.40 -9.89 -3.71
N GLN A 272 -1.41 -9.64 -4.53
CA GLN A 272 -1.29 -9.63 -6.00
C GLN A 272 -0.37 -8.53 -6.50
N VAL A 273 -0.50 -7.28 -6.01
CA VAL A 273 0.35 -6.17 -6.47
C VAL A 273 1.81 -6.33 -6.06
N LEU A 274 2.10 -7.10 -5.00
CA LEU A 274 3.46 -7.47 -4.62
C LEU A 274 4.07 -8.54 -5.53
N ASN A 275 3.28 -9.12 -6.42
CA ASN A 275 3.68 -10.24 -7.28
C ASN A 275 4.33 -11.38 -6.47
N LEU A 276 3.62 -11.85 -5.44
CA LEU A 276 4.10 -12.89 -4.54
C LEU A 276 3.59 -14.27 -4.96
N ILE A 277 4.49 -15.23 -4.96
CA ILE A 277 4.16 -16.65 -5.07
C ILE A 277 4.04 -17.25 -3.68
N VAL A 278 2.99 -18.08 -3.49
CA VAL A 278 2.83 -18.88 -2.27
C VAL A 278 3.26 -20.31 -2.54
N PHE A 279 4.09 -20.84 -1.67
CA PHE A 279 4.37 -22.27 -1.61
C PHE A 279 4.16 -22.81 -0.19
N TYR A 280 3.93 -24.11 -0.09
CA TYR A 280 3.58 -24.75 1.16
C TYR A 280 4.63 -25.79 1.54
N THR A 281 4.85 -25.92 2.84
CA THR A 281 5.68 -26.98 3.42
C THR A 281 4.87 -27.74 4.45
N VAL A 282 4.98 -29.08 4.43
CA VAL A 282 4.42 -29.96 5.46
C VAL A 282 5.61 -30.51 6.25
N GLY A 283 5.84 -29.88 7.41
CA GLY A 283 6.87 -30.29 8.35
C GLY A 283 6.37 -31.37 9.32
N LYS A 284 7.20 -31.71 10.30
CA LYS A 284 6.82 -32.68 11.34
C LYS A 284 5.68 -32.18 12.23
N LYS A 285 5.67 -30.87 12.56
CA LYS A 285 4.73 -30.25 13.51
C LYS A 285 3.77 -29.25 12.88
N GLU A 286 4.06 -28.75 11.69
CA GLU A 286 3.31 -27.64 11.07
C GLU A 286 3.09 -27.83 9.57
N VAL A 287 1.96 -27.29 9.09
CA VAL A 287 1.68 -27.01 7.69
C VAL A 287 1.77 -25.51 7.50
N LYS A 288 2.70 -25.04 6.67
CA LYS A 288 3.03 -23.63 6.61
C LYS A 288 3.04 -23.09 5.18
N ALA A 289 2.44 -21.92 5.01
CA ALA A 289 2.53 -21.12 3.81
C ALA A 289 3.72 -20.16 3.87
N TRP A 290 4.40 -20.04 2.77
CA TRP A 290 5.54 -19.15 2.58
C TRP A 290 5.30 -18.24 1.38
N THR A 291 5.89 -17.05 1.40
CA THR A 291 5.79 -16.10 0.30
C THR A 291 7.17 -15.73 -0.23
N ILE A 292 7.31 -15.72 -1.55
CA ILE A 292 8.51 -15.23 -2.23
C ILE A 292 8.08 -14.27 -3.34
N PRO A 293 8.85 -13.22 -3.66
CA PRO A 293 8.67 -12.46 -4.90
C PRO A 293 8.91 -13.36 -6.10
N GLU A 294 8.11 -13.19 -7.15
CA GLU A 294 8.27 -13.85 -8.44
C GLU A 294 9.57 -13.43 -9.15
#